data_e7491837a3a16b5bb5604f206f5fb7fc
#
_entry.id   e7491837a3a16b5bb5604f206f5fb7fc
#
_cell.length_a   1.000
_cell.length_b   1.000
_cell.length_c   1.000
_cell.angle_alpha   90.00
_cell.angle_beta   90.00
_cell.angle_gamma   90.00
#
_symmetry.space_group_name_H-M   'P 1'
#
loop_
_entity.id
_entity.type
_entity.pdbx_description
1 polymer ?
#
loop_
_entity_poly.entity_id
_entity_poly.type
_entity_poly.pdbx_seq_one_letter_code
_entity_poly.pdbx_strand_id
1 'polypeptide(L)'
;MAYFYEEPSRTFGEYLLVPGYSSAENVPTAVSLKTPLVKYRKGEEACPLEMNIPMISAIMQSVSGDKLAIALAREGGVSFIYGSQSIENEAAMVRRVKSYKAGYVVSDSNLAPTATLHDVLELKARTGHSTIAITADGAPN
;
A
#
# COMPACT_ATOMS: atom_id res chain seq x y z
N MET A 1 -34.32 -10.17 -15.54
CA MET A 1 -34.96 -11.24 -14.73
C MET A 1 -34.11 -11.34 -13.45
N ALA A 2 -34.71 -11.32 -12.27
CA ALA A 2 -33.98 -11.48 -11.01
C ALA A 2 -33.63 -12.97 -10.84
N TYR A 3 -32.40 -13.24 -10.35
CA TYR A 3 -31.96 -14.58 -9.98
C TYR A 3 -31.94 -14.69 -8.46
N PHE A 4 -32.50 -15.75 -7.92
CA PHE A 4 -32.52 -16.00 -6.48
C PHE A 4 -31.66 -17.24 -6.17
N TYR A 5 -30.77 -17.10 -5.19
CA TYR A 5 -30.00 -18.21 -4.63
C TYR A 5 -30.87 -18.92 -3.57
N GLU A 6 -30.90 -20.23 -3.59
CA GLU A 6 -31.63 -21.04 -2.60
C GLU A 6 -30.81 -21.24 -1.32
N GLU A 7 -29.46 -21.15 -1.43
CA GLU A 7 -28.57 -21.29 -0.29
C GLU A 7 -28.54 -20.00 0.56
N PRO A 8 -28.50 -20.13 1.90
CA PRO A 8 -28.43 -18.98 2.79
C PRO A 8 -27.12 -18.20 2.56
N SER A 9 -27.23 -16.89 2.40
CA SER A 9 -26.11 -15.98 2.41
C SER A 9 -25.67 -15.72 3.86
N ARG A 10 -24.36 -15.77 4.14
CA ARG A 10 -23.80 -15.61 5.48
C ARG A 10 -22.81 -14.45 5.53
N THR A 11 -22.69 -13.83 6.71
CA THR A 11 -21.67 -12.81 6.99
C THR A 11 -20.50 -13.42 7.76
N PHE A 12 -19.35 -12.75 7.77
CA PHE A 12 -18.18 -13.23 8.53
C PHE A 12 -18.44 -13.36 10.03
N GLY A 13 -19.37 -12.58 10.60
CA GLY A 13 -19.76 -12.68 12.01
C GLY A 13 -20.47 -13.98 12.38
N GLU A 14 -20.93 -14.76 11.40
CA GLU A 14 -21.58 -16.05 11.62
C GLU A 14 -20.62 -17.24 11.55
N TYR A 15 -19.32 -16.98 11.29
CA TYR A 15 -18.30 -18.02 11.24
C TYR A 15 -17.35 -17.93 12.41
N LEU A 16 -16.93 -19.08 12.92
CA LEU A 16 -15.87 -19.23 13.89
C LEU A 16 -14.76 -20.09 13.28
N LEU A 17 -13.51 -19.75 13.57
CA LEU A 17 -12.39 -20.60 13.24
C LEU A 17 -12.40 -21.85 14.12
N VAL A 18 -12.35 -23.02 13.49
CA VAL A 18 -12.17 -24.28 14.22
C VAL A 18 -10.72 -24.34 14.71
N PRO A 19 -10.49 -24.48 16.03
CA PRO A 19 -9.13 -24.61 16.56
C PRO A 19 -8.41 -25.81 15.94
N GLY A 20 -7.18 -25.59 15.48
CA GLY A 20 -6.30 -26.63 14.98
C GLY A 20 -5.18 -26.96 15.96
N TYR A 21 -4.33 -27.90 15.58
CA TYR A 21 -3.13 -28.22 16.35
C TYR A 21 -2.16 -27.03 16.36
N SER A 22 -1.62 -26.72 17.53
CA SER A 22 -0.57 -25.71 17.71
C SER A 22 0.58 -26.30 18.53
N SER A 23 1.80 -25.96 18.20
CA SER A 23 3.02 -26.40 18.88
C SER A 23 3.89 -25.21 19.26
N ALA A 24 4.96 -25.46 20.00
CA ALA A 24 5.95 -24.44 20.34
C ALA A 24 6.66 -23.82 19.12
N GLU A 25 6.57 -24.44 17.95
CA GLU A 25 7.12 -23.92 16.67
C GLU A 25 6.21 -22.85 16.04
N ASN A 26 4.93 -22.79 16.45
CA ASN A 26 3.93 -21.83 15.91
C ASN A 26 3.94 -20.51 16.70
N VAL A 27 5.13 -19.96 16.94
CA VAL A 27 5.31 -18.67 17.60
C VAL A 27 5.41 -17.54 16.56
N PRO A 28 5.04 -16.29 16.90
CA PRO A 28 5.05 -15.18 15.96
C PRO A 28 6.39 -14.95 15.23
N THR A 29 7.51 -15.28 15.87
CA THR A 29 8.85 -15.14 15.29
C THR A 29 9.21 -16.23 14.28
N ALA A 30 8.51 -17.36 14.30
CA ALA A 30 8.74 -18.50 13.39
C ALA A 30 7.72 -18.55 12.25
N VAL A 31 6.58 -17.87 12.38
CA VAL A 31 5.50 -17.87 11.38
C VAL A 31 5.73 -16.79 10.34
N SER A 32 5.64 -17.16 9.06
CA SER A 32 5.63 -16.20 7.95
C SER A 32 4.20 -15.89 7.55
N LEU A 33 3.88 -14.58 7.47
CA LEU A 33 2.59 -14.08 6.99
C LEU A 33 2.58 -13.81 5.48
N LYS A 34 3.66 -14.11 4.77
CA LYS A 34 3.72 -13.94 3.31
C LYS A 34 2.61 -14.71 2.63
N THR A 35 1.85 -13.98 1.81
CA THR A 35 0.65 -14.50 1.18
C THR A 35 0.63 -14.11 -0.30
N PRO A 36 0.36 -15.06 -1.22
CA PRO A 36 0.21 -14.74 -2.63
C PRO A 36 -1.05 -13.91 -2.86
N LEU A 37 -0.93 -12.85 -3.65
CA LEU A 37 -2.06 -12.04 -4.08
C LEU A 37 -2.75 -12.63 -5.33
N VAL A 38 -2.03 -13.45 -6.08
CA VAL A 38 -2.49 -14.05 -7.32
C VAL A 38 -2.32 -15.57 -7.27
N LYS A 39 -3.16 -16.26 -8.04
CA LYS A 39 -3.05 -17.72 -8.17
C LYS A 39 -1.79 -18.09 -8.95
N TYR A 40 -1.03 -19.04 -8.46
CA TYR A 40 0.17 -19.60 -9.10
C TYR A 40 0.33 -21.08 -8.74
N ARG A 41 1.21 -21.81 -9.45
CA ARG A 41 1.51 -23.23 -9.19
C ARG A 41 2.71 -23.34 -8.26
N LYS A 42 2.42 -23.53 -6.98
CA LYS A 42 3.46 -23.68 -5.96
C LYS A 42 4.39 -24.87 -6.29
N GLY A 43 5.69 -24.61 -6.35
CA GLY A 43 6.72 -25.61 -6.67
C GLY A 43 7.10 -25.71 -8.15
N GLU A 44 6.26 -25.19 -9.06
CA GLU A 44 6.51 -25.17 -10.51
C GLU A 44 6.90 -23.77 -11.01
N GLU A 45 6.34 -22.75 -10.39
CA GLU A 45 6.56 -21.35 -10.79
C GLU A 45 6.77 -20.46 -9.57
N ALA A 46 7.48 -19.34 -9.74
CA ALA A 46 7.59 -18.30 -8.73
C ALA A 46 6.28 -17.53 -8.60
N CYS A 47 5.87 -17.17 -7.36
CA CYS A 47 4.72 -16.33 -7.17
C CYS A 47 5.00 -14.93 -7.75
N PRO A 48 4.24 -14.45 -8.74
CA PRO A 48 4.52 -13.18 -9.40
C PRO A 48 4.17 -11.97 -8.53
N LEU A 49 3.32 -12.13 -7.52
CA LEU A 49 2.93 -11.05 -6.62
C LEU A 49 2.58 -11.60 -5.23
N GLU A 50 3.35 -11.18 -4.24
CA GLU A 50 3.16 -11.54 -2.83
C GLU A 50 2.95 -10.30 -1.96
N MET A 51 2.22 -10.48 -0.87
CA MET A 51 2.12 -9.53 0.25
C MET A 51 2.94 -10.04 1.42
N ASN A 52 3.51 -9.15 2.22
CA ASN A 52 4.20 -9.54 3.44
C ASN A 52 3.25 -9.84 4.60
N ILE A 53 2.08 -9.21 4.61
CA ILE A 53 0.96 -9.50 5.51
C ILE A 53 -0.35 -9.62 4.71
N PRO A 54 -1.30 -10.50 5.11
CA PRO A 54 -2.54 -10.72 4.38
C PRO A 54 -3.60 -9.63 4.69
N MET A 55 -3.22 -8.36 4.52
CA MET A 55 -4.11 -7.22 4.73
C MET A 55 -4.29 -6.41 3.45
N ILE A 56 -5.55 -6.23 3.07
CA ILE A 56 -5.94 -5.49 1.88
C ILE A 56 -7.02 -4.48 2.26
N SER A 57 -6.91 -3.25 1.76
CA SER A 57 -7.95 -2.25 2.00
C SER A 57 -9.14 -2.42 1.07
N ALA A 58 -10.34 -2.13 1.58
CA ALA A 58 -11.56 -2.11 0.76
C ALA A 58 -11.55 -0.90 -0.20
N ILE A 59 -12.02 -1.12 -1.43
CA ILE A 59 -12.05 -0.10 -2.50
C ILE A 59 -13.16 0.93 -2.30
N MET A 60 -13.13 1.66 -1.18
CA MET A 60 -14.13 2.65 -0.82
C MET A 60 -13.52 4.04 -0.63
N GLN A 61 -14.20 5.08 -1.12
CA GLN A 61 -13.72 6.46 -1.06
C GLN A 61 -13.36 6.92 0.35
N SER A 62 -14.14 6.54 1.36
CA SER A 62 -13.89 6.88 2.76
C SER A 62 -12.78 6.07 3.42
N VAL A 63 -12.27 5.02 2.76
CA VAL A 63 -11.29 4.08 3.32
C VAL A 63 -9.95 4.15 2.58
N SER A 64 -9.95 3.91 1.27
CA SER A 64 -8.75 3.59 0.49
C SER A 64 -8.22 4.77 -0.33
N GLY A 65 -7.86 5.85 0.35
CA GLY A 65 -7.06 6.93 -0.23
C GLY A 65 -5.56 6.69 -0.11
N ASP A 66 -4.77 7.64 -0.58
CA ASP A 66 -3.30 7.60 -0.57
C ASP A 66 -2.71 7.47 0.85
N LYS A 67 -3.30 8.09 1.86
CA LYS A 67 -2.84 8.01 3.25
C LYS A 67 -2.90 6.59 3.80
N LEU A 68 -4.04 5.91 3.62
CA LEU A 68 -4.16 4.51 4.05
C LEU A 68 -3.27 3.60 3.21
N ALA A 69 -3.16 3.85 1.90
CA ALA A 69 -2.30 3.08 1.02
C ALA A 69 -0.83 3.14 1.46
N ILE A 70 -0.34 4.32 1.85
CA ILE A 70 1.01 4.50 2.41
C ILE A 70 1.16 3.74 3.73
N ALA A 71 0.20 3.88 4.64
CA ALA A 71 0.26 3.22 5.94
C ALA A 71 0.27 1.69 5.78
N LEU A 72 -0.62 1.15 4.95
CA LEU A 72 -0.73 -0.29 4.71
C LEU A 72 0.50 -0.86 3.99
N ALA A 73 1.04 -0.13 3.02
CA ALA A 73 2.27 -0.53 2.32
C ALA A 73 3.49 -0.61 3.28
N ARG A 74 3.57 0.27 4.28
CA ARG A 74 4.63 0.24 5.30
C ARG A 74 4.57 -1.00 6.17
N GLU A 75 3.39 -1.54 6.40
CA GLU A 75 3.18 -2.79 7.15
C GLU A 75 3.30 -4.04 6.25
N GLY A 76 3.40 -3.86 4.94
CA GLY A 76 3.55 -4.95 3.98
C GLY A 76 2.26 -5.47 3.37
N GLY A 77 1.16 -4.76 3.56
CA GLY A 77 -0.13 -5.02 2.92
C GLY A 77 -0.29 -4.33 1.57
N VAL A 78 -1.48 -4.44 0.99
CA VAL A 78 -1.84 -3.88 -0.32
C VAL A 78 -3.09 -3.03 -0.21
N SER A 79 -3.12 -1.90 -0.91
CA SER A 79 -4.29 -1.04 -0.99
C SER A 79 -4.82 -0.97 -2.42
N PHE A 80 -6.14 -1.03 -2.57
CA PHE A 80 -6.85 -0.71 -3.79
C PHE A 80 -7.42 0.70 -3.67
N ILE A 81 -6.83 1.66 -4.36
CA ILE A 81 -7.32 3.05 -4.35
C ILE A 81 -8.69 3.10 -5.01
N TYR A 82 -9.62 3.88 -4.43
CA TYR A 82 -10.98 3.95 -4.94
C TYR A 82 -11.04 4.61 -6.34
N GLY A 83 -11.86 4.01 -7.23
CA GLY A 83 -12.01 4.47 -8.61
C GLY A 83 -13.11 5.50 -8.84
N SER A 84 -13.90 5.90 -7.82
CA SER A 84 -14.95 6.91 -7.94
C SER A 84 -14.40 8.34 -7.91
N GLN A 85 -13.47 8.63 -8.83
CA GLN A 85 -12.77 9.91 -8.97
C GLN A 85 -12.27 10.08 -10.42
N SER A 86 -11.65 11.22 -10.76
CA SER A 86 -11.05 11.38 -12.08
C SER A 86 -9.76 10.56 -12.20
N ILE A 87 -9.41 10.17 -13.43
CA ILE A 87 -8.17 9.44 -13.75
C ILE A 87 -6.94 10.21 -13.25
N GLU A 88 -6.95 11.53 -13.38
CA GLU A 88 -5.85 12.40 -12.96
C GLU A 88 -5.65 12.37 -11.45
N ASN A 89 -6.76 12.40 -10.69
CA ASN A 89 -6.71 12.33 -9.22
C ASN A 89 -6.21 10.97 -8.74
N GLU A 90 -6.72 9.88 -9.31
CA GLU A 90 -6.27 8.53 -8.96
C GLU A 90 -4.80 8.34 -9.30
N ALA A 91 -4.37 8.76 -10.48
CA ALA A 91 -2.96 8.73 -10.88
C ALA A 91 -2.07 9.56 -9.96
N ALA A 92 -2.55 10.72 -9.49
CA ALA A 92 -1.82 11.54 -8.52
C ALA A 92 -1.71 10.84 -7.15
N MET A 93 -2.76 10.17 -6.68
CA MET A 93 -2.71 9.36 -5.45
C MET A 93 -1.69 8.22 -5.58
N VAL A 94 -1.71 7.48 -6.69
CA VAL A 94 -0.74 6.39 -6.94
C VAL A 94 0.68 6.92 -6.95
N ARG A 95 0.94 8.07 -7.61
CA ARG A 95 2.27 8.70 -7.61
C ARG A 95 2.72 9.04 -6.18
N ARG A 96 1.84 9.65 -5.37
CA ARG A 96 2.17 9.97 -3.96
C ARG A 96 2.53 8.72 -3.16
N VAL A 97 1.78 7.62 -3.33
CA VAL A 97 2.09 6.35 -2.66
C VAL A 97 3.44 5.80 -3.12
N LYS A 98 3.68 5.77 -4.43
CA LYS A 98 4.91 5.21 -5.01
C LYS A 98 6.16 6.04 -4.70
N SER A 99 6.04 7.36 -4.60
CA SER A 99 7.14 8.26 -4.27
C SER A 99 7.40 8.40 -2.77
N TYR A 100 6.52 7.89 -1.92
CA TYR A 100 6.65 8.04 -0.48
C TYR A 100 7.87 7.27 0.05
N LYS A 101 8.90 8.01 0.52
CA LYS A 101 10.16 7.46 1.08
C LYS A 101 10.87 6.41 0.18
N ALA A 102 10.66 6.47 -1.12
CA ALA A 102 11.40 5.65 -2.06
C ALA A 102 12.84 6.18 -2.16
N GLY A 103 13.77 5.52 -1.47
CA GLY A 103 15.12 6.02 -1.23
C GLY A 103 16.03 6.18 -2.46
N TYR A 104 15.64 5.68 -3.65
CA TYR A 104 16.44 5.72 -4.88
C TYR A 104 15.61 6.02 -6.15
N VAL A 105 14.38 6.48 -5.99
CA VAL A 105 13.58 6.94 -7.13
C VAL A 105 13.74 8.44 -7.24
N VAL A 106 13.75 8.93 -8.46
CA VAL A 106 13.66 10.36 -8.78
C VAL A 106 12.56 10.98 -7.90
N SER A 107 12.97 11.78 -6.95
CA SER A 107 12.09 12.34 -5.91
C SER A 107 11.84 13.81 -6.23
N ASP A 108 10.60 14.27 -6.08
CA ASP A 108 10.25 15.69 -6.14
C ASP A 108 10.77 16.50 -4.93
N SER A 109 11.56 15.87 -4.04
CA SER A 109 12.16 16.51 -2.87
C SER A 109 13.53 17.11 -3.16
N ASN A 110 13.58 17.97 -4.18
CA ASN A 110 14.78 18.69 -4.60
C ASN A 110 14.53 20.19 -4.54
N LEU A 111 15.55 20.94 -4.16
CA LEU A 111 15.54 22.40 -4.14
C LEU A 111 16.85 22.95 -4.71
N ALA A 112 16.77 24.13 -5.30
CA ALA A 112 17.97 24.88 -5.72
C ALA A 112 18.72 25.44 -4.50
N PRO A 113 20.04 25.73 -4.62
CA PRO A 113 20.83 26.32 -3.52
C PRO A 113 20.31 27.68 -3.05
N THR A 114 19.49 28.34 -3.86
CA THR A 114 18.87 29.65 -3.56
C THR A 114 17.55 29.55 -2.81
N ALA A 115 17.06 28.33 -2.56
CA ALA A 115 15.81 28.11 -1.85
C ALA A 115 15.89 28.54 -0.39
N THR A 116 14.77 29.05 0.12
CA THR A 116 14.64 29.52 1.49
C THR A 116 14.20 28.39 2.44
N LEU A 117 14.32 28.63 3.75
CA LEU A 117 13.77 27.71 4.75
C LEU A 117 12.25 27.54 4.62
N HIS A 118 11.55 28.58 4.17
CA HIS A 118 10.10 28.49 3.88
C HIS A 118 9.81 27.46 2.79
N ASP A 119 10.57 27.49 1.69
CA ASP A 119 10.44 26.54 0.58
C ASP A 119 10.71 25.09 1.04
N VAL A 120 11.67 24.90 1.95
CA VAL A 120 11.97 23.60 2.58
C VAL A 120 10.77 23.09 3.37
N LEU A 121 10.15 23.95 4.19
CA LEU A 121 9.02 23.57 5.02
C LEU A 121 7.77 23.27 4.17
N GLU A 122 7.52 24.06 3.15
CA GLU A 122 6.43 23.84 2.20
C GLU A 122 6.63 22.52 1.42
N LEU A 123 7.83 22.29 0.91
CA LEU A 123 8.17 21.04 0.20
C LEU A 123 8.00 19.82 1.11
N LYS A 124 8.47 19.92 2.36
CA LYS A 124 8.29 18.85 3.36
C LYS A 124 6.81 18.58 3.66
N ALA A 125 5.99 19.61 3.80
CA ALA A 125 4.55 19.47 4.02
C ALA A 125 3.86 18.78 2.82
N ARG A 126 4.28 19.11 1.60
CA ARG A 126 3.73 18.56 0.37
C ARG A 126 4.16 17.12 0.12
N THR A 127 5.45 16.79 0.30
CA THR A 127 6.04 15.50 -0.07
C THR A 127 6.09 14.50 1.08
N GLY A 128 6.06 14.96 2.32
CA GLY A 128 6.26 14.12 3.51
C GLY A 128 7.71 13.66 3.73
N HIS A 129 8.64 14.09 2.88
CA HIS A 129 10.04 13.71 2.98
C HIS A 129 10.77 14.55 4.03
N SER A 130 11.62 13.90 4.84
CA SER A 130 12.46 14.57 5.83
C SER A 130 13.84 14.94 5.28
N THR A 131 14.24 14.35 4.16
CA THR A 131 15.49 14.60 3.47
C THR A 131 15.21 15.29 2.14
N ILE A 132 15.89 16.39 1.87
CA ILE A 132 15.73 17.19 0.66
C ILE A 132 17.12 17.29 0.02
N ALA A 133 17.20 16.93 -1.26
CA ALA A 133 18.42 17.08 -2.03
C ALA A 133 18.56 18.51 -2.54
N ILE A 134 19.76 19.06 -2.48
CA ILE A 134 20.08 20.35 -3.12
C ILE A 134 20.73 20.03 -4.46
N THR A 135 20.07 20.40 -5.54
CA THR A 135 20.52 20.22 -6.92
C THR A 135 20.76 21.58 -7.56
N ALA A 136 21.54 21.64 -8.61
CA ALA A 136 21.97 22.92 -9.22
C ALA A 136 20.80 23.79 -9.68
N ASP A 137 19.73 23.16 -10.16
CA ASP A 137 18.53 23.81 -10.72
C ASP A 137 17.24 23.50 -9.92
N GLY A 138 17.33 22.73 -8.86
CA GLY A 138 16.16 22.27 -8.09
C GLY A 138 15.40 21.13 -8.75
N ALA A 139 15.86 20.63 -9.89
CA ALA A 139 15.24 19.52 -10.59
C ALA A 139 15.75 18.14 -10.10
N PRO A 140 14.96 17.08 -10.22
CA PRO A 140 15.45 15.74 -9.97
C PRO A 140 16.47 15.35 -11.06
N ASN A 141 17.61 14.82 -10.63
CA ASN A 141 18.65 14.30 -11.53
C ASN A 141 18.34 12.85 -11.93
#